data_4e129d78a84aa2c53e299b248df0d702
#
_entry.id   4e129d78a84aa2c53e299b248df0d702
#
_cell.length_a   1.000
_cell.length_b   1.000
_cell.length_c   1.000
_cell.angle_alpha   90.00
_cell.angle_beta   90.00
_cell.angle_gamma   90.00
#
_symmetry.space_group_name_H-M   'P 1'
#
loop_
_entity.id
_entity.type
_entity.pdbx_description
1 polymer ?
#
loop_
_entity_poly.entity_id
_entity_poly.type
_entity_poly.pdbx_seq_one_letter_code
_entity_poly.pdbx_strand_id
1 'polypeptide(L)'
;MATKGIVKGIVSNLVTVEVDGPVSQNEICYISVGGVKLMAEVIKVIGKNAFVQVFESTRGMRVGDEAEFEGHMLEVTLGPGMLSRNYDGLQNDLDKMEGVFLRRGEYTFPLDNDKLWDFKPLAKVGDKVAAGGWLGEVDENFQPHKIMVPFTFKGEYTVKSLKEAGQYTIGEVIAVLTDETGKDVE
;
A
#
# COMPACT_ATOMS: atom_id res chain seq x y z
N MET A 1 -2.95 -16.31 2.11
CA MET A 1 -4.43 -16.25 1.95
C MET A 1 -4.91 -15.21 2.96
N ALA A 2 -5.74 -14.28 2.54
CA ALA A 2 -6.33 -13.30 3.46
C ALA A 2 -7.19 -14.00 4.50
N THR A 3 -7.01 -13.70 5.79
CA THR A 3 -7.87 -14.19 6.86
C THR A 3 -9.23 -13.51 6.74
N LYS A 4 -10.29 -14.28 6.95
CA LYS A 4 -11.66 -13.76 6.94
C LYS A 4 -12.26 -13.78 8.34
N GLY A 5 -13.30 -12.98 8.54
CA GLY A 5 -14.00 -12.94 9.81
C GLY A 5 -15.42 -12.42 9.67
N ILE A 6 -16.18 -12.56 10.75
CA ILE A 6 -17.57 -12.13 10.84
C ILE A 6 -17.75 -11.22 12.04
N VAL A 7 -18.41 -10.09 11.83
CA VAL A 7 -18.76 -9.13 12.88
C VAL A 7 -19.68 -9.80 13.91
N LYS A 8 -19.29 -9.75 15.19
CA LYS A 8 -20.03 -10.29 16.34
C LYS A 8 -20.55 -9.21 17.28
N GLY A 9 -19.96 -8.05 17.29
CA GLY A 9 -20.36 -6.95 18.16
C GLY A 9 -19.88 -5.61 17.66
N ILE A 10 -20.64 -4.56 17.95
CA ILE A 10 -20.35 -3.19 17.51
C ILE A 10 -20.59 -2.25 18.68
N VAL A 11 -19.59 -1.48 19.06
CA VAL A 11 -19.66 -0.45 20.09
C VAL A 11 -19.04 0.84 19.54
N SER A 12 -19.86 1.73 19.01
CA SER A 12 -19.40 2.93 18.30
C SER A 12 -18.53 2.54 17.10
N ASN A 13 -17.26 2.96 17.05
CA ASN A 13 -16.29 2.60 16.01
C ASN A 13 -15.44 1.37 16.37
N LEU A 14 -15.64 0.78 17.57
CA LEU A 14 -14.98 -0.45 17.97
C LEU A 14 -15.85 -1.66 17.61
N VAL A 15 -15.31 -2.55 16.80
CA VAL A 15 -16.03 -3.72 16.28
C VAL A 15 -15.30 -4.99 16.71
N THR A 16 -16.08 -5.98 17.15
CA THR A 16 -15.57 -7.32 17.46
C THR A 16 -15.82 -8.23 16.27
N VAL A 17 -14.76 -8.82 15.73
CA VAL A 17 -14.79 -9.74 14.59
C VAL A 17 -14.28 -11.10 15.03
N GLU A 18 -15.08 -12.14 14.81
CA GLU A 18 -14.62 -13.53 14.98
C GLU A 18 -13.90 -13.95 13.71
N VAL A 19 -12.63 -14.36 13.84
CA VAL A 19 -11.73 -14.66 12.71
C VAL A 19 -11.55 -16.16 12.52
N ASP A 20 -11.36 -16.58 11.27
CA ASP A 20 -11.16 -17.98 10.86
C ASP A 20 -9.67 -18.38 10.71
N GLY A 21 -8.77 -17.42 10.86
CA GLY A 21 -7.34 -17.61 10.72
C GLY A 21 -6.51 -16.71 11.65
N PRO A 22 -5.19 -16.70 11.48
CA PRO A 22 -4.30 -15.84 12.25
C PRO A 22 -4.49 -14.37 11.86
N VAL A 23 -4.51 -13.50 12.86
CA VAL A 23 -4.58 -12.05 12.72
C VAL A 23 -3.62 -11.42 13.72
N SER A 24 -2.91 -10.39 13.28
CA SER A 24 -1.94 -9.66 14.09
C SER A 24 -2.50 -8.32 14.59
N GLN A 25 -1.94 -7.83 15.69
CA GLN A 25 -2.23 -6.46 16.14
C GLN A 25 -1.68 -5.45 15.11
N ASN A 26 -2.39 -4.33 14.93
CA ASN A 26 -2.15 -3.27 13.95
C ASN A 26 -2.36 -3.68 12.49
N GLU A 27 -2.83 -4.89 12.23
CA GLU A 27 -3.19 -5.34 10.90
C GLU A 27 -4.41 -4.57 10.37
N ILE A 28 -4.41 -4.26 9.08
CA ILE A 28 -5.53 -3.61 8.41
C ILE A 28 -6.54 -4.66 7.98
N CYS A 29 -7.81 -4.30 8.12
CA CYS A 29 -8.92 -5.09 7.58
C CYS A 29 -9.98 -4.19 6.95
N TYR A 30 -10.79 -4.78 6.09
CA TYR A 30 -11.95 -4.14 5.49
C TYR A 30 -13.23 -4.84 5.91
N ILE A 31 -14.22 -4.07 6.39
CA ILE A 31 -15.54 -4.60 6.74
C ILE A 31 -16.52 -4.19 5.65
N SER A 32 -17.23 -5.16 5.09
CA SER A 32 -18.22 -4.95 4.03
C SER A 32 -19.57 -4.56 4.62
N VAL A 33 -20.03 -3.35 4.35
CA VAL A 33 -21.28 -2.80 4.89
C VAL A 33 -22.13 -2.22 3.77
N GLY A 34 -23.20 -2.90 3.39
CA GLY A 34 -24.14 -2.40 2.38
C GLY A 34 -23.51 -2.13 1.01
N GLY A 35 -22.51 -2.91 0.61
CA GLY A 35 -21.78 -2.78 -0.66
C GLY A 35 -20.58 -1.81 -0.61
N VAL A 36 -20.27 -1.25 0.56
CA VAL A 36 -19.12 -0.39 0.79
C VAL A 36 -18.12 -1.11 1.67
N LYS A 37 -16.83 -1.01 1.38
CA LYS A 37 -15.74 -1.52 2.24
C LYS A 37 -15.27 -0.41 3.17
N LEU A 38 -15.25 -0.65 4.47
CA LEU A 38 -14.78 0.27 5.49
C LEU A 38 -13.46 -0.21 6.05
N MET A 39 -12.43 0.62 5.98
CA MET A 39 -11.12 0.30 6.53
C MET A 39 -11.14 0.36 8.06
N ALA A 40 -10.45 -0.60 8.68
CA ALA A 40 -10.29 -0.70 10.12
C ALA A 40 -8.91 -1.25 10.47
N GLU A 41 -8.47 -0.99 11.69
CA GLU A 41 -7.21 -1.47 12.24
C GLU A 41 -7.46 -2.38 13.44
N VAL A 42 -6.72 -3.47 13.55
CA VAL A 42 -6.77 -4.40 14.68
C VAL A 42 -6.09 -3.78 15.89
N ILE A 43 -6.88 -3.44 16.91
CA ILE A 43 -6.35 -2.89 18.17
C ILE A 43 -5.89 -4.00 19.11
N LYS A 44 -6.60 -5.14 19.12
CA LYS A 44 -6.33 -6.25 20.04
C LYS A 44 -6.87 -7.55 19.49
N VAL A 45 -6.20 -8.66 19.82
CA VAL A 45 -6.69 -10.02 19.52
C VAL A 45 -6.79 -10.81 20.83
N ILE A 46 -7.92 -11.47 21.04
CA ILE A 46 -8.15 -12.38 22.18
C ILE A 46 -8.77 -13.67 21.66
N GLY A 47 -8.02 -14.76 21.65
CA GLY A 47 -8.48 -16.03 21.11
C GLY A 47 -8.84 -15.90 19.63
N LYS A 48 -10.08 -16.15 19.28
CA LYS A 48 -10.62 -15.99 17.92
C LYS A 48 -11.26 -14.63 17.66
N ASN A 49 -11.21 -13.71 18.61
CA ASN A 49 -11.82 -12.40 18.46
C ASN A 49 -10.77 -11.33 18.21
N ALA A 50 -10.86 -10.67 17.07
CA ALA A 50 -10.17 -9.43 16.76
C ALA A 50 -11.05 -8.24 17.14
N PHE A 51 -10.51 -7.30 17.90
CA PHE A 51 -11.14 -6.02 18.20
C PHE A 51 -10.55 -5.01 17.25
N VAL A 52 -11.37 -4.49 16.36
CA VAL A 52 -10.93 -3.58 15.31
C VAL A 52 -11.55 -2.21 15.47
N GLN A 53 -10.78 -1.17 15.20
CA GLN A 53 -11.26 0.20 15.17
C GLN A 53 -11.50 0.63 13.74
N VAL A 54 -12.76 0.92 13.40
CA VAL A 54 -13.13 1.44 12.09
C VAL A 54 -12.79 2.93 12.01
N PHE A 55 -12.11 3.35 10.95
CA PHE A 55 -11.70 4.74 10.78
C PHE A 55 -12.88 5.66 10.44
N GLU A 56 -13.92 5.12 9.86
CA GLU A 56 -15.09 5.84 9.43
C GLU A 56 -16.34 5.50 10.27
N SER A 57 -17.47 6.13 9.92
CA SER A 57 -18.76 5.86 10.61
C SER A 57 -19.21 4.42 10.39
N THR A 58 -19.51 3.71 11.48
CA THR A 58 -20.05 2.35 11.48
C THR A 58 -21.56 2.29 11.21
N ARG A 59 -22.21 3.40 10.85
CA ARG A 59 -23.66 3.47 10.60
C ARG A 59 -24.08 2.43 9.56
N GLY A 60 -25.07 1.60 9.91
CA GLY A 60 -25.60 0.55 9.04
C GLY A 60 -24.83 -0.77 9.08
N MET A 61 -23.70 -0.83 9.79
CA MET A 61 -23.00 -2.08 10.07
C MET A 61 -23.83 -2.98 10.96
N ARG A 62 -23.76 -4.28 10.75
CA ARG A 62 -24.56 -5.28 11.47
C ARG A 62 -23.69 -6.44 11.92
N VAL A 63 -24.14 -7.11 12.96
CA VAL A 63 -23.63 -8.44 13.31
C VAL A 63 -23.93 -9.39 12.13
N GLY A 64 -22.90 -10.11 11.69
CA GLY A 64 -22.95 -10.95 10.49
C GLY A 64 -22.27 -10.35 9.25
N ASP A 65 -21.92 -9.05 9.26
CA ASP A 65 -21.15 -8.46 8.18
C ASP A 65 -19.76 -9.12 8.08
N GLU A 66 -19.25 -9.24 6.85
CA GLU A 66 -17.96 -9.88 6.56
C GLU A 66 -16.80 -8.91 6.74
N ALA A 67 -15.69 -9.41 7.30
CA ALA A 67 -14.43 -8.72 7.40
C ALA A 67 -13.32 -9.50 6.67
N GLU A 68 -12.41 -8.79 6.02
CA GLU A 68 -11.29 -9.32 5.26
C GLU A 68 -10.00 -8.68 5.78
N PHE A 69 -9.04 -9.49 6.23
CA PHE A 69 -7.78 -9.03 6.83
C PHE A 69 -6.66 -9.12 5.80
N GLU A 70 -5.88 -8.04 5.66
CA GLU A 70 -4.89 -7.90 4.59
C GLU A 70 -3.53 -8.58 4.89
N GLY A 71 -3.26 -8.93 6.15
CA GLY A 71 -1.99 -9.54 6.56
C GLY A 71 -0.83 -8.54 6.71
N HIS A 72 -1.11 -7.23 6.62
CA HIS A 72 -0.13 -6.17 6.80
C HIS A 72 -0.71 -4.99 7.59
N MET A 73 0.15 -4.15 8.13
CA MET A 73 -0.21 -2.90 8.80
C MET A 73 -0.57 -1.83 7.76
N LEU A 74 -1.03 -0.67 8.25
CA LEU A 74 -1.25 0.49 7.38
C LEU A 74 0.07 0.88 6.70
N GLU A 75 0.04 0.93 5.39
CA GLU A 75 1.18 1.24 4.53
C GLU A 75 0.90 2.50 3.72
N VAL A 76 1.96 3.23 3.38
CA VAL A 76 1.90 4.34 2.45
C VAL A 76 2.63 3.98 1.16
N THR A 77 2.02 4.30 0.04
CA THR A 77 2.62 4.11 -1.28
C THR A 77 3.52 5.29 -1.59
N LEU A 78 4.82 5.05 -1.72
CA LEU A 78 5.81 6.08 -2.07
C LEU A 78 6.22 5.93 -3.53
N GLY A 79 6.25 7.05 -4.24
CA GLY A 79 6.62 7.07 -5.65
C GLY A 79 6.56 8.47 -6.25
N PRO A 80 6.97 8.64 -7.50
CA PRO A 80 6.87 9.93 -8.18
C PRO A 80 5.41 10.32 -8.38
N GLY A 81 5.10 11.59 -8.17
CA GLY A 81 3.74 12.15 -8.22
C GLY A 81 3.15 12.52 -6.88
N MET A 82 3.91 12.35 -5.78
CA MET A 82 3.49 12.77 -4.44
C MET A 82 3.68 14.25 -4.19
N LEU A 83 4.67 14.88 -4.81
CA LEU A 83 4.96 16.28 -4.57
C LEU A 83 3.82 17.18 -5.08
N SER A 84 3.49 18.20 -4.31
CA SER A 84 2.42 19.17 -4.60
C SER A 84 1.00 18.54 -4.59
N ARG A 85 0.81 17.46 -3.83
CA ARG A 85 -0.48 16.83 -3.57
C ARG A 85 -0.88 16.95 -2.11
N ASN A 86 -2.17 16.91 -1.85
CA ASN A 86 -2.73 16.93 -0.50
C ASN A 86 -3.37 15.57 -0.21
N TYR A 87 -2.95 14.94 0.89
CA TYR A 87 -3.45 13.64 1.31
C TYR A 87 -4.11 13.70 2.68
N ASP A 88 -5.08 12.83 2.91
CA ASP A 88 -5.58 12.56 4.26
C ASP A 88 -4.66 11.56 5.01
N GLY A 89 -5.07 11.18 6.23
CA GLY A 89 -4.30 10.24 7.06
C GLY A 89 -4.28 8.79 6.54
N LEU A 90 -5.10 8.45 5.55
CA LEU A 90 -5.14 7.15 4.87
C LEU A 90 -4.54 7.21 3.46
N GLN A 91 -3.86 8.31 3.14
CA GLN A 91 -3.25 8.59 1.84
C GLN A 91 -4.26 8.67 0.67
N ASN A 92 -5.50 9.09 0.96
CA ASN A 92 -6.41 9.46 -0.12
C ASN A 92 -5.99 10.81 -0.73
N ASP A 93 -5.89 10.89 -2.05
CA ASP A 93 -5.60 12.13 -2.77
C ASP A 93 -6.85 13.04 -2.72
N LEU A 94 -6.80 14.07 -1.89
CA LEU A 94 -7.92 14.99 -1.67
C LEU A 94 -8.28 15.81 -2.91
N ASP A 95 -7.34 16.01 -3.83
CA ASP A 95 -7.58 16.72 -5.08
C ASP A 95 -8.43 15.90 -6.06
N LYS A 96 -8.50 14.57 -5.87
CA LYS A 96 -9.33 13.65 -6.67
C LYS A 96 -10.70 13.39 -6.06
N MET A 97 -10.91 13.78 -4.80
CA MET A 97 -12.19 13.57 -4.12
C MET A 97 -13.21 14.66 -4.48
N GLU A 98 -14.43 14.25 -4.78
CA GLU A 98 -15.52 15.19 -5.10
C GLU A 98 -16.21 15.68 -3.83
N GLY A 99 -16.44 17.00 -3.74
CA GLY A 99 -17.22 17.63 -2.70
C GLY A 99 -16.41 18.21 -1.55
N VAL A 100 -17.12 18.78 -0.56
CA VAL A 100 -16.54 19.45 0.62
C VAL A 100 -16.30 18.47 1.78
N PHE A 101 -17.00 17.33 1.77
CA PHE A 101 -16.92 16.31 2.82
C PHE A 101 -16.51 14.97 2.22
N LEU A 102 -15.63 14.26 2.90
CA LEU A 102 -15.23 12.90 2.55
C LEU A 102 -16.44 11.97 2.62
N ARG A 103 -16.69 11.22 1.56
CA ARG A 103 -17.75 10.23 1.51
C ARG A 103 -17.26 8.92 2.11
N ARG A 104 -18.10 8.28 2.87
CA ARG A 104 -17.82 7.00 3.51
C ARG A 104 -17.51 5.91 2.49
N GLY A 105 -16.38 5.21 2.68
CA GLY A 105 -15.90 4.14 1.81
C GLY A 105 -15.44 4.60 0.43
N GLU A 106 -15.13 5.89 0.29
CA GLU A 106 -14.52 6.45 -0.90
C GLU A 106 -13.00 6.51 -0.67
N TYR A 107 -12.26 5.70 -1.41
CA TYR A 107 -10.80 5.69 -1.39
C TYR A 107 -10.27 6.07 -2.75
N THR A 108 -9.22 6.86 -2.78
CA THR A 108 -8.52 7.24 -4.00
C THR A 108 -7.16 6.58 -4.06
N PHE A 109 -6.72 6.24 -5.25
CA PHE A 109 -5.34 5.77 -5.42
C PHE A 109 -4.37 6.95 -5.24
N PRO A 110 -3.34 6.84 -4.39
CA PRO A 110 -2.49 7.99 -4.02
C PRO A 110 -1.64 8.51 -5.17
N LEU A 111 -1.27 7.67 -6.11
CA LEU A 111 -0.46 8.02 -7.26
C LEU A 111 -1.27 7.98 -8.54
N ASP A 112 -0.73 8.54 -9.62
CA ASP A 112 -1.31 8.48 -10.95
C ASP A 112 -0.65 7.33 -11.73
N ASN A 113 -1.40 6.22 -11.89
CA ASN A 113 -0.92 5.01 -12.55
C ASN A 113 -0.72 5.18 -14.06
N ASP A 114 -1.40 6.14 -14.66
CA ASP A 114 -1.38 6.34 -16.11
C ASP A 114 -0.36 7.41 -16.54
N LYS A 115 0.17 8.15 -15.57
CA LYS A 115 1.16 9.19 -15.84
C LYS A 115 2.49 8.56 -16.29
N LEU A 116 2.98 9.06 -17.43
CA LEU A 116 4.29 8.72 -17.96
C LEU A 116 5.37 9.58 -17.31
N TRP A 117 6.46 8.96 -16.90
CA TRP A 117 7.61 9.59 -16.30
C TRP A 117 8.85 9.38 -17.16
N ASP A 118 9.64 10.42 -17.39
CA ASP A 118 10.88 10.37 -18.13
C ASP A 118 11.99 9.74 -17.26
N PHE A 119 12.13 8.42 -17.37
CA PHE A 119 13.12 7.66 -16.61
C PHE A 119 14.52 7.81 -17.20
N LYS A 120 15.49 8.06 -16.33
CA LYS A 120 16.92 8.10 -16.66
C LYS A 120 17.64 7.07 -15.80
N PRO A 121 18.26 6.03 -16.39
CA PRO A 121 19.03 5.04 -15.64
C PRO A 121 20.29 5.68 -15.05
N LEU A 122 20.60 5.35 -13.80
CA LEU A 122 21.83 5.74 -13.10
C LEU A 122 22.74 4.53 -12.88
N ALA A 123 22.18 3.35 -12.69
CA ALA A 123 22.92 2.09 -12.63
C ALA A 123 23.10 1.48 -14.02
N LYS A 124 23.92 0.42 -14.10
CA LYS A 124 24.17 -0.38 -15.31
C LYS A 124 23.94 -1.87 -15.01
N VAL A 125 23.64 -2.64 -16.06
CA VAL A 125 23.63 -4.10 -15.96
C VAL A 125 24.98 -4.60 -15.49
N GLY A 126 24.98 -5.46 -14.46
CA GLY A 126 26.18 -5.98 -13.80
C GLY A 126 26.62 -5.19 -12.57
N ASP A 127 26.07 -4.01 -12.32
CA ASP A 127 26.39 -3.26 -11.09
C ASP A 127 25.86 -4.00 -9.85
N LYS A 128 26.61 -3.87 -8.76
CA LYS A 128 26.20 -4.37 -7.45
C LYS A 128 25.49 -3.26 -6.68
N VAL A 129 24.33 -3.57 -6.17
CA VAL A 129 23.46 -2.65 -5.46
C VAL A 129 22.93 -3.27 -4.16
N ALA A 130 22.67 -2.44 -3.18
CA ALA A 130 22.04 -2.84 -1.91
C ALA A 130 20.85 -1.92 -1.62
N ALA A 131 20.13 -2.20 -0.55
CA ALA A 131 19.01 -1.37 -0.08
C ALA A 131 19.34 0.12 -0.11
N GLY A 132 18.48 0.94 -0.73
CA GLY A 132 18.69 2.37 -0.95
C GLY A 132 19.64 2.73 -2.11
N GLY A 133 20.25 1.74 -2.79
CA GLY A 133 21.06 1.95 -3.99
C GLY A 133 20.22 2.51 -5.14
N TRP A 134 20.72 3.50 -5.87
CA TRP A 134 19.98 4.16 -6.94
C TRP A 134 20.05 3.37 -8.23
N LEU A 135 18.88 3.08 -8.79
CA LEU A 135 18.73 2.42 -10.10
C LEU A 135 18.54 3.44 -11.21
N GLY A 136 17.81 4.50 -10.93
CA GLY A 136 17.53 5.56 -11.88
C GLY A 136 16.89 6.77 -11.22
N GLU A 137 16.42 7.69 -12.04
CA GLU A 137 15.71 8.88 -11.60
C GLU A 137 14.63 9.29 -12.58
N VAL A 138 13.62 10.00 -12.09
CA VAL A 138 12.64 10.74 -12.88
C VAL A 138 12.57 12.19 -12.40
N ASP A 139 12.19 13.12 -13.25
CA ASP A 139 11.99 14.52 -12.86
C ASP A 139 10.59 14.68 -12.28
N GLU A 140 10.52 15.09 -11.01
CA GLU A 140 9.27 15.42 -10.33
C GLU A 140 9.28 16.88 -9.88
N ASN A 141 8.59 17.75 -10.63
CA ASN A 141 8.50 19.18 -10.33
C ASN A 141 9.90 19.84 -10.16
N PHE A 142 10.81 19.59 -11.09
CA PHE A 142 12.22 20.05 -11.07
C PHE A 142 13.09 19.44 -9.96
N GLN A 143 12.60 18.41 -9.27
CA GLN A 143 13.36 17.63 -8.30
C GLN A 143 13.64 16.23 -8.86
N PRO A 144 14.89 15.73 -8.81
CA PRO A 144 15.19 14.38 -9.23
C PRO A 144 14.67 13.39 -8.20
N HIS A 145 13.55 12.72 -8.52
CA HIS A 145 13.04 11.62 -7.71
C HIS A 145 13.86 10.37 -8.00
N LYS A 146 14.57 9.86 -7.00
CA LYS A 146 15.43 8.67 -7.14
C LYS A 146 14.61 7.39 -7.03
N ILE A 147 14.77 6.53 -8.03
CA ILE A 147 14.24 5.17 -7.99
C ILE A 147 15.33 4.28 -7.41
N MET A 148 15.03 3.63 -6.30
CA MET A 148 16.03 2.91 -5.51
C MET A 148 15.61 1.49 -5.19
N VAL A 149 16.60 0.67 -4.84
CA VAL A 149 16.36 -0.68 -4.30
C VAL A 149 15.58 -0.56 -2.98
N PRO A 150 14.46 -1.28 -2.82
CA PRO A 150 13.65 -1.22 -1.59
C PRO A 150 14.45 -1.52 -0.32
N PHE A 151 14.14 -0.81 0.77
CA PHE A 151 14.81 -1.03 2.07
C PHE A 151 14.50 -2.38 2.71
N THR A 152 13.49 -3.09 2.22
CA THR A 152 13.16 -4.45 2.64
C THR A 152 14.12 -5.51 2.08
N PHE A 153 14.88 -5.16 1.04
CA PHE A 153 15.86 -6.05 0.42
C PHE A 153 17.10 -6.18 1.32
N LYS A 154 17.54 -7.40 1.56
CA LYS A 154 18.68 -7.69 2.43
C LYS A 154 19.84 -8.25 1.61
N GLY A 155 21.06 -7.78 1.91
CA GLY A 155 22.26 -8.21 1.22
C GLY A 155 22.56 -7.40 -0.05
N GLU A 156 23.40 -7.97 -0.89
CA GLU A 156 23.84 -7.36 -2.15
C GLU A 156 23.13 -8.03 -3.33
N TYR A 157 22.75 -7.26 -4.31
CA TYR A 157 22.09 -7.70 -5.53
C TYR A 157 22.91 -7.26 -6.74
N THR A 158 22.82 -8.05 -7.80
CA THR A 158 23.40 -7.68 -9.11
C THR A 158 22.27 -7.24 -10.05
N VAL A 159 22.43 -6.10 -10.70
CA VAL A 159 21.48 -5.62 -11.71
C VAL A 159 21.53 -6.54 -12.92
N LYS A 160 20.51 -7.39 -13.10
CA LYS A 160 20.37 -8.33 -14.22
C LYS A 160 19.88 -7.65 -15.49
N SER A 161 18.86 -6.81 -15.34
CA SER A 161 18.36 -5.95 -16.42
C SER A 161 17.91 -4.61 -15.89
N LEU A 162 18.01 -3.59 -16.74
CA LEU A 162 17.57 -2.23 -16.43
C LEU A 162 17.01 -1.64 -17.72
N LYS A 163 15.88 -0.96 -17.64
CA LYS A 163 15.29 -0.24 -18.77
C LYS A 163 16.19 0.90 -19.21
N GLU A 164 16.19 1.17 -20.50
CA GLU A 164 16.85 2.34 -21.09
C GLU A 164 16.09 3.63 -20.74
N ALA A 165 16.70 4.78 -21.02
CA ALA A 165 16.03 6.06 -20.86
C ALA A 165 14.76 6.11 -21.74
N GLY A 166 13.64 6.47 -21.15
CA GLY A 166 12.33 6.44 -21.83
C GLY A 166 11.20 6.80 -20.90
N GLN A 167 9.99 6.76 -21.44
CA GLN A 167 8.77 7.05 -20.69
C GLN A 167 8.13 5.77 -20.18
N TYR A 168 7.90 5.71 -18.87
CA TYR A 168 7.32 4.56 -18.18
C TYR A 168 6.31 5.02 -17.15
N THR A 169 5.32 4.17 -16.89
CA THR A 169 4.37 4.36 -15.78
C THR A 169 4.96 3.80 -14.48
N ILE A 170 4.37 4.18 -13.34
CA ILE A 170 4.82 3.69 -12.04
C ILE A 170 4.60 2.19 -11.81
N GLY A 171 3.73 1.56 -12.60
CA GLY A 171 3.46 0.11 -12.52
C GLY A 171 4.38 -0.75 -13.38
N GLU A 172 5.24 -0.15 -14.21
CA GLU A 172 6.14 -0.89 -15.07
C GLU A 172 7.41 -1.31 -14.36
N VAL A 173 7.83 -2.56 -14.56
CA VAL A 173 9.11 -3.06 -14.05
C VAL A 173 10.25 -2.39 -14.81
N ILE A 174 11.07 -1.61 -14.12
CA ILE A 174 12.22 -0.90 -14.68
C ILE A 174 13.54 -1.63 -14.49
N ALA A 175 13.65 -2.49 -13.49
CA ALA A 175 14.85 -3.27 -13.20
C ALA A 175 14.51 -4.67 -12.72
N VAL A 176 15.37 -5.62 -13.03
CA VAL A 176 15.38 -6.96 -12.43
C VAL A 176 16.71 -7.13 -11.73
N LEU A 177 16.67 -7.49 -10.46
CA LEU A 177 17.84 -7.71 -9.63
C LEU A 177 17.97 -9.19 -9.31
N THR A 178 19.19 -9.70 -9.25
CA THR A 178 19.48 -11.09 -8.85
C THR A 178 20.21 -11.08 -7.50
N ASP A 179 19.73 -11.85 -6.55
CA ASP A 179 20.36 -12.01 -5.24
C ASP A 179 21.59 -12.96 -5.30
N GLU A 180 22.31 -13.09 -4.19
CA GLU A 180 23.47 -13.98 -4.07
C GLU A 180 23.15 -15.47 -4.30
N THR A 181 21.89 -15.86 -4.20
CA THR A 181 21.42 -17.23 -4.43
C THR A 181 21.03 -17.50 -5.89
N GLY A 182 21.04 -16.46 -6.73
CA GLY A 182 20.63 -16.52 -8.14
C GLY A 182 19.13 -16.36 -8.35
N LYS A 183 18.38 -15.92 -7.33
CA LYS A 183 16.95 -15.65 -7.43
C LYS A 183 16.73 -14.23 -7.94
N ASP A 184 15.86 -14.11 -8.95
CA ASP A 184 15.46 -12.82 -9.51
C ASP A 184 14.33 -12.18 -8.69
N VAL A 185 14.39 -10.85 -8.56
CA VAL A 185 13.38 -9.99 -7.95
C VAL A 185 13.21 -8.72 -8.80
N GLU A 186 11.97 -8.20 -8.86
CA GLU A 186 11.58 -7.03 -9.64
C GLU A 186 11.33 -5.83 -8.74
#